data_106a5958e30c987c549c459d6e8bb029
#
_entry.id   106a5958e30c987c549c459d6e8bb029
#
_cell.length_a   1.000
_cell.length_b   1.000
_cell.length_c   1.000
_cell.angle_alpha   90.00
_cell.angle_beta   90.00
_cell.angle_gamma   90.00
#
_symmetry.space_group_name_H-M   'P 1'
#
loop_
_entity.id
_entity.type
_entity.pdbx_description
1 polymer ?
#
loop_
_entity_poly.entity_id
_entity_poly.type
_entity_poly.pdbx_seq_one_letter_code
_entity_poly.pdbx_strand_id
1 'polypeptide(L)'
;MARYAVIGLGLLGRTVARELAARGAEVIAIDMNQRLVQSIADEVALAVRLDSTDREALQSQGVGTVDAAIVAIGENFEAAVLTTAILKELGVPRVISRAVTEDEARILKLVNADQVVLVEEWVARRLAQQIMSPNLTEMVELSPGMSLARIEAGPDTWGKTLASLKFRQRYGLNVVAVIKAGEEAVPPSTLPPDPEEVLGEGDVLLVDGPDDAIERFASARGE
;
A
#
# COMPACT_ATOMS: atom_id res chain seq x y z
N MET A 1 3.14 -23.19 -4.84
CA MET A 1 3.89 -21.92 -4.66
C MET A 1 3.13 -20.88 -5.46
N ALA A 2 2.87 -19.70 -4.91
CA ALA A 2 2.16 -18.67 -5.65
C ALA A 2 3.04 -18.14 -6.80
N ARG A 3 2.43 -17.87 -7.94
CA ARG A 3 3.12 -17.52 -9.18
C ARG A 3 2.61 -16.19 -9.74
N TYR A 4 3.50 -15.27 -10.03
CA TYR A 4 3.14 -13.91 -10.45
C TYR A 4 3.92 -13.47 -11.68
N ALA A 5 3.28 -12.66 -12.53
CA ALA A 5 3.97 -11.96 -13.61
C ALA A 5 4.06 -10.47 -13.30
N VAL A 6 5.23 -9.87 -13.50
CA VAL A 6 5.43 -8.42 -13.38
C VAL A 6 5.93 -7.90 -14.72
N ILE A 7 5.13 -7.05 -15.37
CA ILE A 7 5.37 -6.50 -16.69
C ILE A 7 5.67 -5.01 -16.58
N GLY A 8 6.83 -4.61 -17.08
CA GLY A 8 7.40 -3.28 -16.90
C GLY A 8 8.29 -3.23 -15.66
N LEU A 9 9.61 -3.21 -15.86
CA LEU A 9 10.64 -3.26 -14.81
C LEU A 9 11.23 -1.88 -14.51
N GLY A 10 10.41 -0.84 -14.59
CA GLY A 10 10.70 0.47 -14.00
C GLY A 10 10.85 0.37 -12.48
N LEU A 11 10.89 1.49 -11.77
CA LEU A 11 11.08 1.47 -10.32
C LEU A 11 10.00 0.66 -9.61
N LEU A 12 8.71 0.91 -9.92
CA LEU A 12 7.59 0.20 -9.30
C LEU A 12 7.67 -1.31 -9.57
N GLY A 13 7.78 -1.71 -10.85
CA GLY A 13 7.74 -3.13 -11.21
C GLY A 13 8.90 -3.92 -10.59
N ARG A 14 10.13 -3.40 -10.62
CA ARG A 14 11.28 -4.06 -9.96
C ARG A 14 11.10 -4.19 -8.46
N THR A 15 10.59 -3.15 -7.81
CA THR A 15 10.34 -3.19 -6.36
C THR A 15 9.30 -4.26 -6.03
N VAL A 16 8.18 -4.29 -6.75
CA VAL A 16 7.14 -5.31 -6.56
C VAL A 16 7.67 -6.71 -6.82
N ALA A 17 8.44 -6.91 -7.91
CA ALA A 17 8.99 -8.21 -8.23
C ALA A 17 9.94 -8.75 -7.15
N ARG A 18 10.82 -7.89 -6.61
CA ARG A 18 11.72 -8.22 -5.49
C ARG A 18 10.94 -8.58 -4.22
N GLU A 19 9.97 -7.78 -3.86
CA GLU A 19 9.15 -8.01 -2.66
C GLU A 19 8.36 -9.32 -2.74
N LEU A 20 7.83 -9.67 -3.91
CA LEU A 20 7.16 -10.95 -4.12
C LEU A 20 8.14 -12.12 -4.03
N ALA A 21 9.30 -12.02 -4.67
CA ALA A 21 10.33 -13.05 -4.63
C ALA A 21 10.89 -13.25 -3.20
N ALA A 22 11.16 -12.17 -2.47
CA ALA A 22 11.61 -12.23 -1.06
C ALA A 22 10.61 -12.93 -0.14
N ARG A 23 9.32 -12.90 -0.47
CA ARG A 23 8.26 -13.64 0.24
C ARG A 23 8.05 -15.06 -0.28
N GLY A 24 8.94 -15.54 -1.13
CA GLY A 24 8.95 -16.93 -1.60
C GLY A 24 8.01 -17.20 -2.77
N ALA A 25 7.56 -16.17 -3.50
CA ALA A 25 6.76 -16.35 -4.70
C ALA A 25 7.64 -16.66 -5.94
N GLU A 26 7.11 -17.40 -6.89
CA GLU A 26 7.70 -17.57 -8.23
C GLU A 26 7.32 -16.36 -9.08
N VAL A 27 8.29 -15.55 -9.47
CA VAL A 27 8.06 -14.32 -10.22
C VAL A 27 8.61 -14.42 -11.63
N ILE A 28 7.77 -14.10 -12.63
CA ILE A 28 8.14 -13.89 -14.03
C ILE A 28 8.23 -12.38 -14.25
N ALA A 29 9.43 -11.86 -14.41
CA ALA A 29 9.71 -10.43 -14.63
C ALA A 29 9.94 -10.14 -16.11
N ILE A 30 9.18 -9.22 -16.69
CA ILE A 30 9.13 -8.97 -18.14
C ILE A 30 9.36 -7.48 -18.44
N ASP A 31 10.27 -7.19 -19.37
CA ASP A 31 10.47 -5.83 -19.90
C ASP A 31 11.07 -5.91 -21.31
N MET A 32 10.85 -4.89 -22.14
CA MET A 32 11.52 -4.75 -23.43
C MET A 32 12.98 -4.34 -23.31
N ASN A 33 13.35 -3.69 -22.20
CA ASN A 33 14.69 -3.19 -21.95
C ASN A 33 15.58 -4.27 -21.31
N GLN A 34 16.53 -4.78 -22.10
CA GLN A 34 17.47 -5.81 -21.66
C GLN A 34 18.24 -5.46 -20.38
N ARG A 35 18.58 -4.17 -20.16
CA ARG A 35 19.31 -3.76 -18.96
C ARG A 35 18.45 -3.91 -17.70
N LEU A 36 17.15 -3.59 -17.79
CA LEU A 36 16.23 -3.76 -16.69
C LEU A 36 16.01 -5.23 -16.36
N VAL A 37 15.87 -6.07 -17.39
CA VAL A 37 15.77 -7.53 -17.22
C VAL A 37 17.00 -8.10 -16.53
N GLN A 38 18.20 -7.74 -16.98
CA GLN A 38 19.46 -8.20 -16.36
C GLN A 38 19.61 -7.75 -14.91
N SER A 39 19.10 -6.56 -14.57
CA SER A 39 19.23 -6.00 -13.22
C SER A 39 18.45 -6.75 -12.13
N ILE A 40 17.56 -7.66 -12.51
CA ILE A 40 16.71 -8.41 -11.56
C ILE A 40 16.83 -9.93 -11.75
N ALA A 41 17.60 -10.39 -12.76
CA ALA A 41 17.65 -11.79 -13.17
C ALA A 41 18.03 -12.76 -12.04
N ASP A 42 18.91 -12.35 -11.15
CA ASP A 42 19.37 -13.19 -10.03
C ASP A 42 18.42 -13.17 -8.82
N GLU A 43 17.38 -12.33 -8.86
CA GLU A 43 16.47 -12.10 -7.73
C GLU A 43 15.08 -12.73 -7.93
N VAL A 44 14.77 -13.18 -9.16
CA VAL A 44 13.45 -13.72 -9.54
C VAL A 44 13.58 -15.08 -10.22
N ALA A 45 12.49 -15.83 -10.29
CA ALA A 45 12.49 -17.16 -10.90
C ALA A 45 12.75 -17.13 -12.41
N LEU A 46 12.24 -16.11 -13.11
CA LEU A 46 12.45 -15.90 -14.53
C LEU A 46 12.46 -14.40 -14.85
N ALA A 47 13.49 -13.92 -15.49
CA ALA A 47 13.54 -12.56 -16.05
C ALA A 47 13.73 -12.66 -17.57
N VAL A 48 12.81 -12.09 -18.34
CA VAL A 48 12.79 -12.24 -19.79
C VAL A 48 12.58 -10.91 -20.49
N ARG A 49 13.36 -10.70 -21.56
CA ARG A 49 13.16 -9.59 -22.48
C ARG A 49 12.08 -9.97 -23.49
N LEU A 50 10.98 -9.21 -23.48
CA LEU A 50 9.80 -9.53 -24.27
C LEU A 50 8.99 -8.27 -24.54
N ASP A 51 8.35 -8.17 -25.69
CA ASP A 51 7.28 -7.22 -25.96
C ASP A 51 5.96 -7.78 -25.41
N SER A 52 5.44 -7.14 -24.36
CA SER A 52 4.21 -7.60 -23.70
C SER A 52 2.94 -7.36 -24.52
N THR A 53 3.03 -6.67 -25.65
CA THR A 53 1.93 -6.52 -26.61
C THR A 53 1.85 -7.71 -27.57
N ASP A 54 2.83 -8.62 -27.54
CA ASP A 54 2.82 -9.88 -28.29
C ASP A 54 2.20 -10.99 -27.42
N ARG A 55 0.97 -11.37 -27.76
CA ARG A 55 0.19 -12.39 -27.04
C ARG A 55 0.87 -13.78 -27.04
N GLU A 56 1.43 -14.19 -28.19
CA GLU A 56 2.05 -15.51 -28.32
C GLU A 56 3.33 -15.56 -27.48
N ALA A 57 4.09 -14.46 -27.46
CA ALA A 57 5.28 -14.33 -26.68
C ALA A 57 4.95 -14.41 -25.16
N LEU A 58 3.94 -13.70 -24.66
CA LEU A 58 3.49 -13.81 -23.26
C LEU A 58 3.05 -15.24 -22.92
N GLN A 59 2.27 -15.87 -23.79
CA GLN A 59 1.78 -17.23 -23.58
C GLN A 59 2.93 -18.25 -23.52
N SER A 60 3.95 -18.08 -24.34
CA SER A 60 5.13 -18.98 -24.36
C SER A 60 5.94 -18.98 -23.07
N GLN A 61 5.87 -17.87 -22.31
CA GLN A 61 6.52 -17.74 -20.98
C GLN A 61 5.64 -18.25 -19.83
N GLY A 62 4.48 -18.83 -20.14
CA GLY A 62 3.58 -19.37 -19.13
C GLY A 62 2.80 -18.31 -18.36
N VAL A 63 2.70 -17.07 -18.85
CA VAL A 63 2.00 -15.96 -18.17
C VAL A 63 0.51 -16.25 -17.99
N GLY A 64 -0.12 -17.02 -18.88
CA GLY A 64 -1.52 -17.42 -18.73
C GLY A 64 -1.82 -18.35 -17.55
N THR A 65 -0.80 -18.85 -16.85
CA THR A 65 -0.95 -19.79 -15.72
C THR A 65 -0.56 -19.18 -14.36
N VAL A 66 -0.34 -17.86 -14.29
CA VAL A 66 -0.01 -17.17 -13.04
C VAL A 66 -1.27 -16.87 -12.22
N ASP A 67 -1.12 -16.75 -10.90
CA ASP A 67 -2.21 -16.40 -9.98
C ASP A 67 -2.62 -14.92 -10.11
N ALA A 68 -1.65 -14.06 -10.42
CA ALA A 68 -1.91 -12.65 -10.75
C ALA A 68 -0.80 -12.05 -11.61
N ALA A 69 -1.14 -10.99 -12.34
CA ALA A 69 -0.19 -10.20 -13.11
C ALA A 69 -0.27 -8.72 -12.74
N ILE A 70 0.90 -8.08 -12.70
CA ILE A 70 1.06 -6.65 -12.44
C ILE A 70 1.60 -5.99 -13.71
N VAL A 71 0.81 -5.06 -14.28
CA VAL A 71 1.22 -4.21 -15.40
C VAL A 71 1.72 -2.89 -14.85
N ALA A 72 3.05 -2.76 -14.71
CA ALA A 72 3.72 -1.59 -14.14
C ALA A 72 4.31 -0.65 -15.21
N ILE A 73 3.81 -0.72 -16.44
CA ILE A 73 4.19 0.14 -17.55
C ILE A 73 3.64 1.55 -17.29
N GLY A 74 4.50 2.58 -17.28
CA GLY A 74 4.08 3.95 -16.99
C GLY A 74 4.32 4.95 -18.12
N GLU A 75 5.26 4.66 -19.03
CA GLU A 75 5.64 5.61 -20.09
C GLU A 75 4.89 5.38 -21.41
N ASN A 76 4.30 4.20 -21.59
CA ASN A 76 3.57 3.82 -22.79
C ASN A 76 2.19 3.27 -22.40
N PHE A 77 1.20 4.16 -22.39
CA PHE A 77 -0.16 3.82 -22.02
C PHE A 77 -0.81 2.84 -23.00
N GLU A 78 -0.53 2.96 -24.31
CA GLU A 78 -1.04 2.02 -25.31
C GLU A 78 -0.57 0.59 -25.00
N ALA A 79 0.72 0.42 -24.72
CA ALA A 79 1.26 -0.88 -24.33
C ALA A 79 0.64 -1.40 -23.02
N ALA A 80 0.38 -0.52 -22.04
CA ALA A 80 -0.27 -0.90 -20.79
C ALA A 80 -1.70 -1.42 -21.02
N VAL A 81 -2.48 -0.75 -21.86
CA VAL A 81 -3.85 -1.17 -22.23
C VAL A 81 -3.85 -2.50 -22.97
N LEU A 82 -3.01 -2.63 -24.01
CA LEU A 82 -2.92 -3.87 -24.80
C LEU A 82 -2.46 -5.05 -23.93
N THR A 83 -1.42 -4.85 -23.14
CA THR A 83 -0.93 -5.90 -22.22
C THR A 83 -2.02 -6.33 -21.24
N THR A 84 -2.73 -5.37 -20.64
CA THR A 84 -3.84 -5.67 -19.71
C THR A 84 -4.93 -6.51 -20.38
N ALA A 85 -5.36 -6.12 -21.59
CA ALA A 85 -6.36 -6.86 -22.35
C ALA A 85 -5.88 -8.29 -22.68
N ILE A 86 -4.64 -8.44 -23.17
CA ILE A 86 -4.05 -9.75 -23.50
C ILE A 86 -4.00 -10.64 -22.25
N LEU A 87 -3.61 -10.13 -21.11
CA LEU A 87 -3.56 -10.91 -19.86
C LEU A 87 -4.96 -11.43 -19.46
N LYS A 88 -5.99 -10.60 -19.62
CA LYS A 88 -7.39 -11.02 -19.38
C LYS A 88 -7.86 -12.07 -20.41
N GLU A 89 -7.48 -11.93 -21.66
CA GLU A 89 -7.76 -12.94 -22.70
C GLU A 89 -7.01 -14.28 -22.48
N LEU A 90 -5.80 -14.23 -21.89
CA LEU A 90 -5.05 -15.42 -21.49
C LEU A 90 -5.61 -16.09 -20.24
N GLY A 91 -6.65 -15.51 -19.62
CA GLY A 91 -7.33 -16.07 -18.47
C GLY A 91 -6.63 -15.82 -17.13
N VAL A 92 -5.72 -14.83 -17.04
CA VAL A 92 -5.09 -14.48 -15.77
C VAL A 92 -6.16 -14.05 -14.75
N PRO A 93 -6.25 -14.70 -13.59
CA PRO A 93 -7.36 -14.48 -12.64
C PRO A 93 -7.43 -13.06 -12.12
N ARG A 94 -6.26 -12.44 -11.84
CA ARG A 94 -6.17 -11.10 -11.30
C ARG A 94 -5.12 -10.28 -12.05
N VAL A 95 -5.55 -9.19 -12.69
CA VAL A 95 -4.67 -8.25 -13.39
C VAL A 95 -4.75 -6.90 -12.68
N ILE A 96 -3.60 -6.44 -12.18
CA ILE A 96 -3.42 -5.16 -11.50
C ILE A 96 -2.63 -4.26 -12.45
N SER A 97 -3.18 -3.10 -12.82
CA SER A 97 -2.54 -2.20 -13.77
C SER A 97 -2.27 -0.84 -13.14
N ARG A 98 -1.08 -0.28 -13.41
CA ARG A 98 -0.73 1.09 -13.06
C ARG A 98 -1.36 2.06 -14.06
N ALA A 99 -1.95 3.13 -13.54
CA ALA A 99 -2.34 4.32 -14.29
C ALA A 99 -1.59 5.54 -13.78
N VAL A 100 -1.37 6.53 -14.65
CA VAL A 100 -0.77 7.81 -14.30
C VAL A 100 -1.86 8.88 -14.11
N THR A 101 -2.99 8.73 -14.80
CA THR A 101 -4.13 9.66 -14.73
C THR A 101 -5.45 8.92 -14.47
N GLU A 102 -6.46 9.66 -14.00
CA GLU A 102 -7.82 9.16 -13.81
C GLU A 102 -8.45 8.65 -15.14
N ASP A 103 -8.16 9.30 -16.27
CA ASP A 103 -8.66 8.87 -17.57
C ASP A 103 -8.03 7.54 -17.99
N GLU A 104 -6.73 7.36 -17.77
CA GLU A 104 -6.05 6.08 -17.96
C GLU A 104 -6.66 4.99 -17.07
N ALA A 105 -6.91 5.32 -15.79
CA ALA A 105 -7.52 4.37 -14.87
C ALA A 105 -8.91 3.93 -15.33
N ARG A 106 -9.70 4.86 -15.86
CA ARG A 106 -11.02 4.56 -16.43
C ARG A 106 -10.90 3.61 -17.63
N ILE A 107 -9.95 3.86 -18.54
CA ILE A 107 -9.74 3.01 -19.73
C ILE A 107 -9.27 1.61 -19.31
N LEU A 108 -8.32 1.49 -18.39
CA LEU A 108 -7.85 0.20 -17.90
C LEU A 108 -8.97 -0.63 -17.24
N LYS A 109 -9.91 0.01 -16.55
CA LYS A 109 -11.11 -0.66 -16.03
C LYS A 109 -12.02 -1.17 -17.16
N LEU A 110 -12.16 -0.43 -18.25
CA LEU A 110 -12.95 -0.84 -19.43
C LEU A 110 -12.37 -2.07 -20.14
N VAL A 111 -11.05 -2.26 -20.09
CA VAL A 111 -10.39 -3.48 -20.60
C VAL A 111 -10.26 -4.58 -19.53
N ASN A 112 -11.10 -4.50 -18.47
CA ASN A 112 -11.24 -5.49 -17.42
C ASN A 112 -10.00 -5.69 -16.53
N ALA A 113 -9.20 -4.65 -16.27
CA ALA A 113 -8.26 -4.69 -15.15
C ALA A 113 -9.05 -4.91 -13.85
N ASP A 114 -8.67 -5.90 -13.04
CA ASP A 114 -9.34 -6.21 -11.77
C ASP A 114 -9.06 -5.14 -10.71
N GLN A 115 -7.88 -4.51 -10.82
CA GLN A 115 -7.49 -3.37 -9.97
C GLN A 115 -6.66 -2.39 -10.78
N VAL A 116 -6.89 -1.10 -10.56
CA VAL A 116 -6.06 -0.03 -11.13
C VAL A 116 -5.48 0.80 -10.00
N VAL A 117 -4.19 1.10 -10.07
CA VAL A 117 -3.45 1.84 -9.03
C VAL A 117 -2.87 3.13 -9.61
N LEU A 118 -3.28 4.25 -9.05
CA LEU A 118 -2.73 5.59 -9.27
C LEU A 118 -1.63 5.85 -8.24
N VAL A 119 -0.41 5.37 -8.51
CA VAL A 119 0.69 5.32 -7.52
C VAL A 119 1.08 6.72 -7.05
N GLU A 120 1.23 7.66 -7.99
CA GLU A 120 1.64 9.03 -7.72
C GLU A 120 0.60 9.76 -6.88
N GLU A 121 -0.67 9.59 -7.18
CA GLU A 121 -1.77 10.18 -6.42
C GLU A 121 -1.84 9.62 -5.00
N TRP A 122 -1.70 8.31 -4.85
CA TRP A 122 -1.69 7.67 -3.54
C TRP A 122 -0.54 8.17 -2.67
N VAL A 123 0.68 8.27 -3.23
CA VAL A 123 1.85 8.81 -2.52
C VAL A 123 1.67 10.29 -2.18
N ALA A 124 1.16 11.10 -3.13
CA ALA A 124 0.94 12.53 -2.90
C ALA A 124 -0.08 12.79 -1.79
N ARG A 125 -1.20 12.05 -1.77
CA ARG A 125 -2.19 12.14 -0.68
C ARG A 125 -1.57 11.80 0.67
N ARG A 126 -0.78 10.72 0.74
CA ARG A 126 -0.10 10.31 1.98
C ARG A 126 0.90 11.36 2.47
N LEU A 127 1.70 11.94 1.57
CA LEU A 127 2.63 13.02 1.91
C LEU A 127 1.90 14.26 2.42
N ALA A 128 0.81 14.66 1.76
CA ALA A 128 0.00 15.79 2.21
C ALA A 128 -0.56 15.57 3.62
N GLN A 129 -1.08 14.38 3.91
CA GLN A 129 -1.54 14.03 5.27
C GLN A 129 -0.42 14.11 6.30
N GLN A 130 0.76 13.56 6.00
CA GLN A 130 1.93 13.64 6.90
C GLN A 130 2.37 15.09 7.19
N ILE A 131 2.33 15.95 6.17
CA ILE A 131 2.68 17.38 6.34
C ILE A 131 1.63 18.11 7.18
N MET A 132 0.36 17.83 6.96
CA MET A 132 -0.75 18.48 7.69
C MET A 132 -0.92 17.97 9.10
N SER A 133 -0.58 16.72 9.35
CA SER A 133 -0.72 16.04 10.65
C SER A 133 0.57 15.32 11.02
N PRO A 134 1.61 16.04 11.50
CA PRO A 134 2.93 15.46 11.78
C PRO A 134 2.89 14.32 12.81
N ASN A 135 1.94 14.35 13.73
CA ASN A 135 1.76 13.33 14.77
C ASN A 135 1.08 12.05 14.23
N LEU A 136 0.49 12.09 13.03
CA LEU A 136 -0.14 10.93 12.39
C LEU A 136 0.91 10.15 11.60
N THR A 137 1.39 9.07 12.17
CA THR A 137 2.48 8.28 11.56
C THR A 137 1.97 7.25 10.57
N GLU A 138 0.79 6.69 10.81
CA GLU A 138 0.19 5.67 9.96
C GLU A 138 -1.34 5.72 10.06
N MET A 139 -2.03 5.46 8.94
CA MET A 139 -3.49 5.37 8.89
C MET A 139 -3.88 4.28 7.89
N VAL A 140 -4.75 3.38 8.34
CA VAL A 140 -5.25 2.23 7.55
C VAL A 140 -6.77 2.29 7.53
N GLU A 141 -7.34 2.41 6.35
CA GLU A 141 -8.79 2.39 6.16
C GLU A 141 -9.36 0.99 6.50
N LEU A 142 -10.31 0.94 7.43
CA LEU A 142 -11.04 -0.27 7.83
C LEU A 142 -12.34 -0.42 7.01
N SER A 143 -13.00 0.69 6.74
CA SER A 143 -14.18 0.81 5.88
C SER A 143 -14.31 2.29 5.44
N PRO A 144 -15.11 2.61 4.42
CA PRO A 144 -15.27 3.99 3.97
C PRO A 144 -15.57 4.95 5.10
N GLY A 145 -14.67 5.91 5.34
CA GLY A 145 -14.78 6.94 6.37
C GLY A 145 -14.40 6.51 7.79
N MET A 146 -13.88 5.28 7.97
CA MET A 146 -13.43 4.74 9.26
C MET A 146 -12.03 4.15 9.12
N SER A 147 -11.12 4.57 9.98
CA SER A 147 -9.72 4.12 9.95
C SER A 147 -9.18 3.71 11.30
N LEU A 148 -8.10 2.95 11.25
CA LEU A 148 -7.19 2.71 12.36
C LEU A 148 -5.94 3.58 12.14
N ALA A 149 -5.51 4.30 13.17
CA ALA A 149 -4.39 5.22 13.04
C ALA A 149 -3.38 5.11 14.19
N ARG A 150 -2.12 5.37 13.88
CA ARG A 150 -1.03 5.54 14.86
C ARG A 150 -0.75 7.02 15.00
N ILE A 151 -0.96 7.55 16.21
CA ILE A 151 -0.82 8.98 16.50
C ILE A 151 0.12 9.14 17.69
N GLU A 152 1.15 9.95 17.55
CA GLU A 152 2.04 10.32 18.66
C GLU A 152 1.29 11.18 19.67
N ALA A 153 1.41 10.86 20.95
CA ALA A 153 0.77 11.59 22.03
C ALA A 153 1.30 13.03 22.10
N GLY A 154 0.41 13.99 21.92
CA GLY A 154 0.75 15.40 21.95
C GLY A 154 0.90 15.93 23.38
N PRO A 155 1.53 17.13 23.55
CA PRO A 155 1.76 17.74 24.87
C PRO A 155 0.50 17.93 25.70
N ASP A 156 -0.65 18.11 25.06
CA ASP A 156 -1.97 18.27 25.70
C ASP A 156 -2.47 16.98 26.38
N THR A 157 -1.87 15.83 26.05
CA THR A 157 -2.20 14.52 26.62
C THR A 157 -1.22 14.04 27.68
N TRP A 158 -0.02 14.62 27.74
CA TRP A 158 1.06 14.15 28.63
C TRP A 158 0.69 14.32 30.11
N GLY A 159 1.07 13.35 30.93
CA GLY A 159 0.76 13.30 32.36
C GLY A 159 -0.69 13.00 32.68
N LYS A 160 -1.54 12.74 31.69
CA LYS A 160 -2.95 12.43 31.88
C LYS A 160 -3.22 10.95 31.64
N THR A 161 -4.20 10.39 32.38
CA THR A 161 -4.66 9.02 32.17
C THR A 161 -5.61 8.92 30.99
N LEU A 162 -5.71 7.76 30.34
CA LEU A 162 -6.68 7.50 29.28
C LEU A 162 -8.12 7.78 29.76
N ALA A 163 -8.44 7.39 30.98
CA ALA A 163 -9.76 7.66 31.59
C ALA A 163 -10.06 9.16 31.67
N SER A 164 -9.07 9.99 32.10
CA SER A 164 -9.23 11.44 32.24
C SER A 164 -9.39 12.16 30.91
N LEU A 165 -8.76 11.64 29.85
CA LEU A 165 -8.81 12.21 28.50
C LEU A 165 -10.16 11.98 27.81
N LYS A 166 -10.91 10.93 28.20
CA LYS A 166 -12.26 10.64 27.68
C LYS A 166 -12.32 10.60 26.15
N PHE A 167 -11.40 9.88 25.53
CA PHE A 167 -11.18 9.87 24.06
C PHE A 167 -12.48 9.71 23.28
N ARG A 168 -13.33 8.74 23.67
CA ARG A 168 -14.59 8.47 22.98
C ARG A 168 -15.58 9.65 23.06
N GLN A 169 -15.62 10.32 24.20
CA GLN A 169 -16.59 11.41 24.43
C GLN A 169 -16.13 12.73 23.81
N ARG A 170 -14.82 13.03 23.86
CA ARG A 170 -14.27 14.31 23.40
C ARG A 170 -13.89 14.30 21.94
N TYR A 171 -13.35 13.19 21.45
CA TYR A 171 -12.78 13.10 20.10
C TYR A 171 -13.55 12.13 19.19
N GLY A 172 -14.44 11.29 19.74
CA GLY A 172 -15.11 10.24 18.96
C GLY A 172 -14.21 9.05 18.61
N LEU A 173 -13.06 8.93 19.27
CA LEU A 173 -12.04 7.92 19.01
C LEU A 173 -12.03 6.84 20.10
N ASN A 174 -11.74 5.60 19.73
CA ASN A 174 -11.40 4.57 20.69
C ASN A 174 -9.88 4.38 20.72
N VAL A 175 -9.29 4.24 21.90
CA VAL A 175 -7.88 3.85 22.03
C VAL A 175 -7.81 2.34 22.08
N VAL A 176 -7.18 1.75 21.08
CA VAL A 176 -7.01 0.29 20.91
C VAL A 176 -5.79 -0.18 21.71
N ALA A 177 -4.72 0.63 21.69
CA ALA A 177 -3.47 0.32 22.37
C ALA A 177 -2.66 1.58 22.63
N VAL A 178 -1.71 1.48 23.56
CA VAL A 178 -0.64 2.46 23.79
C VAL A 178 0.69 1.76 23.58
N ILE A 179 1.57 2.36 22.78
CA ILE A 179 2.95 1.94 22.59
C ILE A 179 3.82 2.94 23.34
N LYS A 180 4.55 2.48 24.33
CA LYS A 180 5.40 3.33 25.16
C LYS A 180 6.63 3.81 24.38
N ALA A 181 7.10 4.99 24.73
CA ALA A 181 8.33 5.54 24.16
C ALA A 181 9.49 4.55 24.26
N GLY A 182 10.14 4.28 23.12
CA GLY A 182 11.22 3.30 23.02
C GLY A 182 10.80 1.85 22.79
N GLU A 183 9.51 1.56 22.72
CA GLU A 183 8.97 0.26 22.31
C GLU A 183 8.59 0.29 20.81
N GLU A 184 8.88 -0.79 20.10
CA GLU A 184 8.52 -0.92 18.68
C GLU A 184 7.15 -1.56 18.44
N ALA A 185 6.63 -2.29 19.44
CA ALA A 185 5.38 -3.05 19.31
C ALA A 185 4.55 -3.00 20.58
N VAL A 186 3.23 -3.21 20.43
CA VAL A 186 2.29 -3.36 21.56
C VAL A 186 2.47 -4.73 22.19
N PRO A 187 2.84 -4.83 23.47
CA PRO A 187 2.81 -6.11 24.16
C PRO A 187 1.39 -6.68 24.21
N PRO A 188 1.14 -7.95 23.85
CA PRO A 188 -0.20 -8.55 23.87
C PRO A 188 -0.91 -8.46 25.23
N SER A 189 -0.14 -8.40 26.32
CA SER A 189 -0.64 -8.29 27.70
C SER A 189 -1.25 -6.93 28.05
N THR A 190 -1.08 -5.93 27.19
CA THR A 190 -1.59 -4.55 27.40
C THR A 190 -2.83 -4.24 26.58
N LEU A 191 -3.50 -5.26 26.04
CA LEU A 191 -4.74 -5.10 25.28
C LEU A 191 -5.95 -5.66 26.06
N PRO A 192 -7.03 -4.86 26.27
CA PRO A 192 -7.14 -3.42 26.00
C PRO A 192 -6.25 -2.60 26.95
N PRO A 193 -5.91 -1.33 26.61
CA PRO A 193 -5.06 -0.51 27.46
C PRO A 193 -5.75 -0.20 28.80
N ASP A 194 -4.95 -0.08 29.87
CA ASP A 194 -5.46 0.27 31.19
C ASP A 194 -6.02 1.71 31.18
N PRO A 195 -7.27 1.93 31.61
CA PRO A 195 -7.83 3.29 31.73
C PRO A 195 -6.98 4.25 32.59
N GLU A 196 -6.24 3.72 33.58
CA GLU A 196 -5.35 4.50 34.46
C GLU A 196 -3.94 4.67 33.87
N GLU A 197 -3.69 4.18 32.67
CA GLU A 197 -2.41 4.36 31.99
C GLU A 197 -2.15 5.83 31.69
N VAL A 198 -1.00 6.33 32.16
CA VAL A 198 -0.56 7.72 31.98
C VAL A 198 0.24 7.83 30.70
N LEU A 199 -0.15 8.79 29.85
CA LEU A 199 0.56 9.11 28.62
C LEU A 199 1.78 9.99 28.89
N GLY A 200 2.86 9.73 28.16
CA GLY A 200 4.11 10.50 28.21
C GLY A 200 4.53 10.99 26.84
N GLU A 201 5.62 11.76 26.83
CA GLU A 201 6.28 12.18 25.59
C GLU A 201 6.84 10.98 24.82
N GLY A 202 6.58 10.92 23.52
CA GLY A 202 7.01 9.83 22.64
C GLY A 202 6.14 8.57 22.70
N ASP A 203 5.08 8.55 23.54
CA ASP A 203 4.09 7.48 23.49
C ASP A 203 3.28 7.57 22.19
N VAL A 204 2.92 6.43 21.63
CA VAL A 204 2.10 6.34 20.41
C VAL A 204 0.78 5.65 20.73
N LEU A 205 -0.30 6.31 20.37
CA LEU A 205 -1.66 5.80 20.47
C LEU A 205 -2.05 5.07 19.19
N LEU A 206 -2.56 3.86 19.32
CA LEU A 206 -3.29 3.19 18.26
C LEU A 206 -4.78 3.47 18.49
N VAL A 207 -5.40 4.24 17.60
CA VAL A 207 -6.80 4.65 17.72
C VAL A 207 -7.62 4.22 16.53
N ASP A 208 -8.91 3.92 16.72
CA ASP A 208 -9.88 3.74 15.66
C ASP A 208 -11.01 4.77 15.77
N GLY A 209 -11.54 5.15 14.62
CA GLY A 209 -12.65 6.09 14.54
C GLY A 209 -12.87 6.69 13.15
N PRO A 210 -13.79 7.66 13.05
CA PRO A 210 -14.02 8.42 11.82
C PRO A 210 -12.74 9.16 11.37
N ASP A 211 -12.48 9.17 10.05
CA ASP A 211 -11.28 9.77 9.47
C ASP A 211 -11.11 11.23 9.89
N ASP A 212 -12.19 12.02 9.86
CA ASP A 212 -12.18 13.43 10.26
C ASP A 212 -11.89 13.63 11.76
N ALA A 213 -12.29 12.67 12.60
CA ALA A 213 -12.00 12.70 14.04
C ALA A 213 -10.51 12.40 14.30
N ILE A 214 -9.94 11.44 13.57
CA ILE A 214 -8.51 11.11 13.61
C ILE A 214 -7.68 12.31 13.18
N GLU A 215 -8.02 12.94 12.04
CA GLU A 215 -7.31 14.10 11.54
C GLU A 215 -7.38 15.30 12.49
N ARG A 216 -8.55 15.59 13.04
CA ARG A 216 -8.69 16.66 14.06
C ARG A 216 -7.83 16.42 15.28
N PHE A 217 -7.82 15.19 15.80
CA PHE A 217 -7.01 14.86 16.97
C PHE A 217 -5.51 14.94 16.66
N ALA A 218 -5.07 14.41 15.52
CA ALA A 218 -3.66 14.44 15.10
C ALA A 218 -3.15 15.86 14.79
N SER A 219 -4.04 16.75 14.34
CA SER A 219 -3.70 18.15 14.01
C SER A 219 -3.79 19.08 15.22
N ALA A 220 -4.39 18.67 16.33
CA ALA A 220 -4.47 19.47 17.55
C ALA A 220 -3.04 19.67 18.08
N ARG A 221 -2.46 20.83 17.76
CA ARG A 221 -1.24 21.34 18.41
C ARG A 221 -1.67 21.81 19.78
N GLY A 222 -1.03 21.34 20.84
CA GLY A 222 -1.26 21.91 22.17
C GLY A 222 -1.04 23.42 22.11
N GLU A 223 -2.12 24.19 22.29
CA GLU A 223 -2.04 25.59 22.63
C GLU A 223 -1.55 25.78 24.09
#